data_99b4d8bd363bb4ac48938d48b78883c9
#
_entry.id   99b4d8bd363bb4ac48938d48b78883c9
#
_cell.length_a   1.000
_cell.length_b   1.000
_cell.length_c   1.000
_cell.angle_alpha   90.00
_cell.angle_beta   90.00
_cell.angle_gamma   90.00
#
_symmetry.space_group_name_H-M   'P 1'
#
loop_
_entity.id
_entity.type
_entity.pdbx_description
1 polymer ?
#
loop_
_entity_poly.entity_id
_entity_poly.type
_entity_poly.pdbx_seq_one_letter_code
_entity_poly.pdbx_strand_id
1 'polypeptide(L)'
;EDPGNQMCTDDFAGHLARNVNLSAKAVMGIAAFGMILDALGRSAEAKIYCDEAKRRANSWLERAAVGDHTALTFDGQGWSLKYNLVWDKLFGLELLPDSFYSQETKSYLARSNTYGIPLDSRSALTKSDWLLWCAAMADADDFAAFLHPVARYVRETPSRVPFSDFYHSEDGVSARFIARTVQGGLYMPLLMDRWKKRRESAQK
;
A
#
# COMPACT_ATOMS: atom_id res chain seq x y z
N GLU A 1 7.78 10.43 -13.55
CA GLU A 1 6.42 9.87 -13.47
C GLU A 1 6.38 8.42 -13.92
N ASP A 2 7.10 8.05 -14.95
CA ASP A 2 7.21 6.69 -15.47
C ASP A 2 8.60 6.13 -15.13
N PRO A 3 8.73 5.27 -14.10
CA PRO A 3 10.03 4.79 -13.67
C PRO A 3 10.65 3.88 -14.74
N GLY A 4 11.93 4.11 -15.01
CA GLY A 4 12.72 3.24 -15.87
C GLY A 4 12.92 1.85 -15.27
N ASN A 5 13.71 1.01 -15.94
CA ASN A 5 14.06 -0.31 -15.43
C ASN A 5 14.99 -0.19 -14.22
N GLN A 6 14.41 -0.30 -13.05
CA GLN A 6 15.10 -0.16 -11.76
C GLN A 6 14.49 -1.06 -10.70
N MET A 7 15.13 -1.16 -9.55
CA MET A 7 14.61 -1.85 -8.38
C MET A 7 13.24 -1.28 -8.00
N CYS A 8 12.25 -2.15 -7.84
CA CYS A 8 10.91 -1.75 -7.40
C CYS A 8 10.86 -1.54 -5.87
N THR A 9 9.67 -1.15 -5.38
CA THR A 9 9.38 -1.16 -3.94
C THR A 9 9.48 -2.58 -3.37
N ASP A 10 9.24 -3.59 -4.19
CA ASP A 10 9.41 -5.02 -3.89
C ASP A 10 10.81 -5.46 -4.38
N ASP A 11 11.86 -5.00 -3.72
CA ASP A 11 13.25 -5.20 -4.13
C ASP A 11 13.62 -6.68 -4.33
N PHE A 12 13.00 -7.58 -3.57
CA PHE A 12 13.16 -9.03 -3.71
C PHE A 12 12.54 -9.60 -5.00
N ALA A 13 11.67 -8.85 -5.67
CA ALA A 13 11.08 -9.23 -6.96
C ALA A 13 11.89 -8.74 -8.16
N GLY A 14 13.01 -8.06 -7.91
CA GLY A 14 13.95 -7.58 -8.92
C GLY A 14 13.54 -6.27 -9.59
N HIS A 15 14.12 -6.01 -10.75
CA HIS A 15 13.86 -4.81 -11.52
C HIS A 15 12.57 -4.93 -12.33
N LEU A 16 11.83 -3.84 -12.41
CA LEU A 16 10.64 -3.71 -13.25
C LEU A 16 10.51 -2.27 -13.74
N ALA A 17 10.52 -2.09 -15.06
CA ALA A 17 10.21 -0.80 -15.65
C ALA A 17 8.73 -0.45 -15.51
N ARG A 18 8.42 0.84 -15.51
CA ARG A 18 7.04 1.37 -15.55
C ARG A 18 6.19 0.97 -14.33
N ASN A 19 6.81 0.63 -13.20
CA ASN A 19 6.12 0.15 -12.01
C ASN A 19 5.21 1.22 -11.41
N VAL A 20 3.91 0.94 -11.39
CA VAL A 20 2.86 1.86 -10.91
C VAL A 20 2.97 2.12 -9.41
N ASN A 21 3.28 1.10 -8.59
CA ASN A 21 3.43 1.25 -7.14
C ASN A 21 4.68 2.06 -6.76
N LEU A 22 5.78 1.92 -7.51
CA LEU A 22 6.98 2.74 -7.29
C LEU A 22 6.70 4.22 -7.61
N SER A 23 5.95 4.50 -8.67
CA SER A 23 5.51 5.85 -8.99
C SER A 23 4.59 6.44 -7.92
N ALA A 24 3.65 5.66 -7.37
CA ALA A 24 2.82 6.07 -6.22
C ALA A 24 3.68 6.45 -5.02
N LYS A 25 4.70 5.64 -4.68
CA LYS A 25 5.65 5.95 -3.59
C LYS A 25 6.36 7.29 -3.81
N ALA A 26 6.77 7.59 -5.05
CA ALA A 26 7.41 8.86 -5.38
C ALA A 26 6.44 10.06 -5.18
N VAL A 27 5.17 9.92 -5.56
CA VAL A 27 4.13 10.94 -5.32
C VAL A 27 3.95 11.18 -3.82
N MET A 28 3.86 10.11 -3.01
CA MET A 28 3.79 10.22 -1.55
C MET A 28 5.02 10.92 -0.96
N GLY A 29 6.22 10.65 -1.51
CA GLY A 29 7.45 11.33 -1.10
C GLY A 29 7.42 12.85 -1.34
N ILE A 30 6.88 13.30 -2.48
CA ILE A 30 6.71 14.73 -2.79
C ILE A 30 5.72 15.38 -1.80
N ALA A 31 4.59 14.72 -1.53
CA ALA A 31 3.61 15.21 -0.57
C ALA A 31 4.18 15.29 0.85
N ALA A 32 4.91 14.27 1.29
CA ALA A 32 5.57 14.24 2.59
C ALA A 32 6.60 15.36 2.73
N PHE A 33 7.33 15.69 1.66
CA PHE A 33 8.25 16.83 1.67
C PHE A 33 7.51 18.16 1.84
N GLY A 34 6.37 18.33 1.19
CA GLY A 34 5.49 19.48 1.42
C GLY A 34 5.08 19.60 2.89
N MET A 35 4.68 18.49 3.53
CA MET A 35 4.34 18.48 4.96
C MET A 35 5.51 18.89 5.85
N ILE A 36 6.73 18.42 5.54
CA ILE A 36 7.94 18.81 6.29
C ILE A 36 8.19 20.31 6.16
N LEU A 37 8.06 20.88 4.98
CA LEU A 37 8.24 22.31 4.75
C LEU A 37 7.21 23.13 5.55
N ASP A 38 5.95 22.70 5.59
CA ASP A 38 4.91 23.37 6.36
C ASP A 38 5.22 23.33 7.87
N ALA A 39 5.62 22.18 8.38
CA ALA A 39 6.03 22.02 9.78
C ALA A 39 7.24 22.89 10.16
N LEU A 40 8.08 23.26 9.18
CA LEU A 40 9.21 24.19 9.34
C LEU A 40 8.82 25.67 9.13
N GLY A 41 7.53 25.99 8.99
CA GLY A 41 7.03 27.34 8.75
C GLY A 41 7.27 27.88 7.34
N ARG A 42 7.67 27.03 6.37
CA ARG A 42 7.91 27.38 4.96
C ARG A 42 6.67 27.13 4.09
N SER A 43 5.51 27.66 4.53
CA SER A 43 4.20 27.34 3.95
C SER A 43 4.06 27.69 2.46
N ALA A 44 4.71 28.75 1.98
CA ALA A 44 4.69 29.10 0.56
C ALA A 44 5.37 28.01 -0.32
N GLU A 45 6.49 27.46 0.14
CA GLU A 45 7.16 26.36 -0.53
C GLU A 45 6.41 25.04 -0.36
N ALA A 46 5.87 24.79 0.84
CA ALA A 46 5.01 23.63 1.12
C ALA A 46 3.88 23.52 0.09
N LYS A 47 3.21 24.65 -0.17
CA LYS A 47 2.11 24.69 -1.15
C LYS A 47 2.55 24.25 -2.55
N ILE A 48 3.74 24.63 -3.01
CA ILE A 48 4.26 24.20 -4.33
C ILE A 48 4.36 22.67 -4.43
N TYR A 49 4.90 22.02 -3.38
CA TYR A 49 5.07 20.57 -3.38
C TYR A 49 3.74 19.83 -3.16
N CYS A 50 2.83 20.36 -2.37
CA CYS A 50 1.48 19.80 -2.20
C CYS A 50 0.68 19.88 -3.51
N ASP A 51 0.70 21.01 -4.21
CA ASP A 51 0.03 21.19 -5.50
C ASP A 51 0.65 20.24 -6.56
N GLU A 52 1.98 20.10 -6.57
CA GLU A 52 2.67 19.18 -7.48
C GLU A 52 2.34 17.71 -7.17
N ALA A 53 2.27 17.32 -5.90
CA ALA A 53 1.87 15.97 -5.50
C ALA A 53 0.45 15.66 -5.98
N LYS A 54 -0.49 16.61 -5.82
CA LYS A 54 -1.87 16.46 -6.28
C LYS A 54 -1.98 16.34 -7.80
N ARG A 55 -1.25 17.18 -8.53
CA ARG A 55 -1.18 17.09 -9.99
C ARG A 55 -0.65 15.73 -10.45
N ARG A 56 0.41 15.23 -9.79
CA ARG A 56 1.01 13.93 -10.12
C ARG A 56 0.10 12.76 -9.73
N ALA A 57 -0.62 12.85 -8.62
CA ALA A 57 -1.57 11.82 -8.21
C ALA A 57 -2.70 11.67 -9.23
N ASN A 58 -3.24 12.77 -9.75
CA ASN A 58 -4.25 12.75 -10.80
C ASN A 58 -3.72 12.09 -12.08
N SER A 59 -2.54 12.52 -12.56
CA SER A 59 -1.89 11.91 -13.74
C SER A 59 -1.55 10.43 -13.52
N TRP A 60 -1.15 10.06 -12.31
CA TRP A 60 -0.90 8.68 -11.93
C TRP A 60 -2.17 7.84 -12.03
N LEU A 61 -3.28 8.33 -11.49
CA LEU A 61 -4.56 7.62 -11.52
C LEU A 61 -5.06 7.42 -12.95
N GLU A 62 -5.04 8.47 -13.77
CA GLU A 62 -5.45 8.41 -15.17
C GLU A 62 -4.67 7.35 -15.97
N ARG A 63 -3.37 7.22 -15.70
CA ARG A 63 -2.48 6.32 -16.44
C ARG A 63 -2.44 4.89 -15.89
N ALA A 64 -2.71 4.73 -14.60
CA ALA A 64 -2.65 3.45 -13.92
C ALA A 64 -3.97 2.67 -13.98
N ALA A 65 -5.11 3.35 -14.15
CA ALA A 65 -6.43 2.74 -14.10
C ALA A 65 -6.68 1.78 -15.27
N VAL A 66 -7.14 0.57 -14.96
CA VAL A 66 -7.55 -0.46 -15.91
C VAL A 66 -8.83 -1.13 -15.38
N GLY A 67 -9.96 -0.71 -15.91
CA GLY A 67 -11.25 -1.24 -15.45
C GLY A 67 -11.52 -0.92 -13.97
N ASP A 68 -11.57 -1.95 -13.14
CA ASP A 68 -11.90 -1.86 -11.71
C ASP A 68 -10.67 -1.78 -10.77
N HIS A 69 -9.47 -1.70 -11.32
CA HIS A 69 -8.22 -1.70 -10.56
C HIS A 69 -7.12 -0.87 -11.22
N THR A 70 -5.97 -0.76 -10.57
CA THR A 70 -4.77 -0.19 -11.17
C THR A 70 -3.76 -1.27 -11.57
N ALA A 71 -3.14 -1.08 -12.73
CA ALA A 71 -2.20 -2.03 -13.31
C ALA A 71 -0.92 -2.20 -12.46
N LEU A 72 -0.14 -3.24 -12.74
CA LEU A 72 1.21 -3.42 -12.23
C LEU A 72 2.19 -2.43 -12.89
N THR A 73 2.03 -2.24 -14.20
CA THR A 73 2.88 -1.35 -15.01
C THR A 73 2.06 -0.39 -15.86
N PHE A 74 2.60 0.79 -16.18
CA PHE A 74 1.89 1.84 -16.94
C PHE A 74 1.55 1.49 -18.39
N ASP A 75 1.90 0.33 -18.88
CA ASP A 75 1.42 -0.24 -20.14
C ASP A 75 0.18 -1.12 -19.97
N GLY A 76 -0.45 -1.05 -18.80
CA GLY A 76 -1.71 -1.72 -18.50
C GLY A 76 -1.59 -3.21 -18.17
N GLN A 77 -0.36 -3.71 -17.93
CA GLN A 77 -0.16 -5.12 -17.63
C GLN A 77 -0.35 -5.44 -16.15
N GLY A 78 -0.98 -6.57 -15.87
CA GLY A 78 -1.13 -7.15 -14.55
C GLY A 78 -1.81 -6.23 -13.52
N TRP A 79 -1.64 -6.56 -12.25
CA TRP A 79 -2.11 -5.79 -11.09
C TRP A 79 -1.12 -5.94 -9.93
N SER A 80 -1.14 -5.02 -8.98
CA SER A 80 -0.36 -5.14 -7.74
C SER A 80 -1.04 -4.42 -6.58
N LEU A 81 -0.71 -4.80 -5.35
CA LEU A 81 -1.08 -4.03 -4.17
C LEU A 81 -0.41 -2.65 -4.18
N LYS A 82 -1.18 -1.59 -4.00
CA LYS A 82 -0.69 -0.20 -3.93
C LYS A 82 -0.51 0.23 -2.48
N TYR A 83 0.11 -0.62 -1.66
CA TYR A 83 0.28 -0.39 -0.22
C TYR A 83 0.97 0.94 0.11
N ASN A 84 1.80 1.49 -0.78
CA ASN A 84 2.41 2.80 -0.59
C ASN A 84 1.40 3.97 -0.52
N LEU A 85 0.17 3.80 -0.99
CA LEU A 85 -0.89 4.79 -0.90
C LEU A 85 -1.46 4.95 0.52
N VAL A 86 -1.12 4.07 1.46
CA VAL A 86 -1.55 4.16 2.86
C VAL A 86 -1.19 5.51 3.50
N TRP A 87 -0.11 6.14 3.05
CA TRP A 87 0.34 7.44 3.55
C TRP A 87 -0.61 8.58 3.22
N ASP A 88 -1.29 8.54 2.06
CA ASP A 88 -2.35 9.49 1.72
C ASP A 88 -3.48 9.45 2.76
N LYS A 89 -3.99 8.26 3.06
CA LYS A 89 -5.05 8.07 4.06
C LYS A 89 -4.57 8.42 5.47
N LEU A 90 -3.37 7.96 5.88
CA LEU A 90 -2.84 8.20 7.20
C LEU A 90 -2.67 9.69 7.50
N PHE A 91 -2.06 10.42 6.57
CA PHE A 91 -1.81 11.86 6.75
C PHE A 91 -2.99 12.75 6.33
N GLY A 92 -4.01 12.20 5.66
CA GLY A 92 -5.16 12.95 5.16
C GLY A 92 -4.77 13.97 4.10
N LEU A 93 -3.96 13.55 3.14
CA LEU A 93 -3.46 14.43 2.08
C LEU A 93 -4.51 14.69 0.98
N GLU A 94 -5.51 13.81 0.88
CA GLU A 94 -6.61 13.89 -0.08
C GLU A 94 -6.12 13.97 -1.54
N LEU A 95 -5.08 13.19 -1.85
CA LEU A 95 -4.50 13.13 -3.19
C LEU A 95 -5.37 12.32 -4.14
N LEU A 96 -6.05 11.29 -3.63
CA LEU A 96 -6.95 10.42 -4.37
C LEU A 96 -8.33 10.36 -3.69
N PRO A 97 -9.42 10.20 -4.46
CA PRO A 97 -10.76 10.16 -3.89
C PRO A 97 -11.02 8.88 -3.09
N ASP A 98 -11.90 8.94 -2.09
CA ASP A 98 -12.27 7.78 -1.27
C ASP A 98 -12.87 6.64 -2.11
N SER A 99 -13.63 6.95 -3.15
CA SER A 99 -14.18 5.97 -4.10
C SER A 99 -13.10 5.14 -4.78
N PHE A 100 -11.94 5.72 -5.06
CA PHE A 100 -10.79 5.00 -5.60
C PHE A 100 -10.31 3.93 -4.61
N TYR A 101 -10.14 4.27 -3.33
CA TYR A 101 -9.69 3.32 -2.30
C TYR A 101 -10.67 2.18 -2.12
N SER A 102 -11.98 2.47 -2.05
CA SER A 102 -13.01 1.45 -1.95
C SER A 102 -12.99 0.49 -3.14
N GLN A 103 -12.87 1.00 -4.36
CA GLN A 103 -12.81 0.18 -5.58
C GLN A 103 -11.53 -0.66 -5.63
N GLU A 104 -10.39 -0.04 -5.41
CA GLU A 104 -9.07 -0.67 -5.50
C GLU A 104 -8.93 -1.79 -4.45
N THR A 105 -9.32 -1.56 -3.20
CA THR A 105 -9.24 -2.58 -2.14
C THR A 105 -10.21 -3.73 -2.35
N LYS A 106 -11.40 -3.50 -2.89
CA LYS A 106 -12.33 -4.57 -3.31
C LYS A 106 -11.74 -5.42 -4.43
N SER A 107 -11.04 -4.80 -5.38
CA SER A 107 -10.35 -5.53 -6.44
C SER A 107 -9.26 -6.46 -5.89
N TYR A 108 -8.59 -6.07 -4.80
CA TYR A 108 -7.63 -6.94 -4.11
C TYR A 108 -8.32 -8.14 -3.47
N LEU A 109 -9.42 -7.92 -2.75
CA LEU A 109 -10.17 -9.00 -2.09
C LEU A 109 -10.68 -10.05 -3.07
N ALA A 110 -11.06 -9.64 -4.28
CA ALA A 110 -11.47 -10.57 -5.35
C ALA A 110 -10.33 -11.51 -5.80
N ARG A 111 -9.07 -11.21 -5.43
CA ARG A 111 -7.86 -12.00 -5.76
C ARG A 111 -7.26 -12.72 -4.54
N SER A 112 -8.04 -12.82 -3.45
CA SER A 112 -7.57 -13.42 -2.21
C SER A 112 -7.45 -14.94 -2.32
N ASN A 113 -6.31 -15.45 -1.87
CA ASN A 113 -6.07 -16.88 -1.64
C ASN A 113 -6.33 -17.26 -0.18
N THR A 114 -6.09 -18.51 0.17
CA THR A 114 -6.34 -19.08 1.50
C THR A 114 -5.67 -18.28 2.64
N TYR A 115 -4.45 -17.78 2.43
CA TYR A 115 -3.63 -17.12 3.45
C TYR A 115 -3.32 -15.66 3.13
N GLY A 116 -3.97 -15.06 2.16
CA GLY A 116 -3.84 -13.65 1.84
C GLY A 116 -3.89 -13.35 0.35
N ILE A 117 -3.70 -12.09 0.04
CA ILE A 117 -3.72 -11.59 -1.33
C ILE A 117 -2.27 -11.56 -1.84
N PRO A 118 -1.98 -12.07 -3.03
CA PRO A 118 -0.66 -11.89 -3.63
C PRO A 118 -0.23 -10.43 -3.72
N LEU A 119 1.07 -10.15 -3.71
CA LEU A 119 1.60 -8.80 -3.88
C LEU A 119 1.25 -8.23 -5.26
N ASP A 120 1.28 -9.10 -6.26
CA ASP A 120 0.98 -8.75 -7.64
C ASP A 120 0.68 -10.00 -8.47
N SER A 121 0.34 -9.79 -9.73
CA SER A 121 -0.04 -10.82 -10.68
C SER A 121 1.09 -11.77 -11.12
N ARG A 122 2.34 -11.56 -10.68
CA ARG A 122 3.50 -12.36 -11.12
C ARG A 122 3.69 -13.67 -10.35
N SER A 123 3.20 -13.73 -9.10
CA SER A 123 3.33 -14.91 -8.26
C SER A 123 2.32 -14.91 -7.11
N ALA A 124 2.18 -16.05 -6.42
CA ALA A 124 1.36 -16.18 -5.21
C ALA A 124 2.05 -15.67 -3.93
N LEU A 125 3.19 -15.01 -4.02
CA LEU A 125 3.91 -14.47 -2.87
C LEU A 125 3.19 -13.25 -2.28
N THR A 126 3.13 -13.19 -0.95
CA THR A 126 2.51 -12.10 -0.20
C THR A 126 3.34 -11.66 0.99
N LYS A 127 2.95 -10.51 1.57
CA LYS A 127 3.56 -9.98 2.80
C LYS A 127 2.49 -9.52 3.78
N SER A 128 2.55 -10.03 4.99
CA SER A 128 1.58 -9.75 6.05
C SER A 128 1.51 -8.26 6.43
N ASP A 129 2.64 -7.56 6.50
CA ASP A 129 2.72 -6.15 6.81
C ASP A 129 2.01 -5.29 5.74
N TRP A 130 2.27 -5.53 4.46
CA TRP A 130 1.65 -4.77 3.38
C TRP A 130 0.18 -5.12 3.15
N LEU A 131 -0.24 -6.35 3.50
CA LEU A 131 -1.66 -6.68 3.54
C LEU A 131 -2.42 -5.81 4.56
N LEU A 132 -1.85 -5.61 5.75
CA LEU A 132 -2.47 -4.78 6.78
C LEU A 132 -2.37 -3.27 6.44
N TRP A 133 -1.40 -2.85 5.62
CA TRP A 133 -1.40 -1.49 5.06
C TRP A 133 -2.57 -1.31 4.08
N CYS A 134 -2.84 -2.30 3.23
CA CYS A 134 -4.00 -2.28 2.34
C CYS A 134 -5.32 -2.34 3.13
N ALA A 135 -5.39 -3.17 4.18
CA ALA A 135 -6.54 -3.23 5.09
C ALA A 135 -6.85 -1.88 5.74
N ALA A 136 -5.81 -1.10 6.08
CA ALA A 136 -5.98 0.23 6.65
C ALA A 136 -6.58 1.27 5.68
N MET A 137 -6.54 0.99 4.38
CA MET A 137 -7.15 1.82 3.34
C MET A 137 -8.56 1.37 2.95
N ALA A 138 -8.95 0.15 3.32
CA ALA A 138 -10.23 -0.45 2.95
C ALA A 138 -11.41 0.14 3.73
N ASP A 139 -12.60 -0.07 3.20
CA ASP A 139 -13.84 0.22 3.92
C ASP A 139 -13.91 -0.63 5.22
N ALA A 140 -14.57 -0.10 6.24
CA ALA A 140 -14.64 -0.78 7.55
C ALA A 140 -15.22 -2.20 7.47
N ASP A 141 -16.20 -2.41 6.61
CA ASP A 141 -16.86 -3.72 6.41
C ASP A 141 -15.93 -4.73 5.72
N ASP A 142 -14.96 -4.27 4.94
CA ASP A 142 -14.01 -5.10 4.21
C ASP A 142 -12.75 -5.44 5.02
N PHE A 143 -12.50 -4.73 6.13
CA PHE A 143 -11.29 -4.89 6.96
C PHE A 143 -11.06 -6.34 7.41
N ALA A 144 -12.10 -7.02 7.86
CA ALA A 144 -12.01 -8.39 8.35
C ALA A 144 -11.57 -9.37 7.26
N ALA A 145 -11.93 -9.10 5.99
CA ALA A 145 -11.55 -9.94 4.86
C ALA A 145 -10.04 -9.87 4.55
N PHE A 146 -9.38 -8.77 4.87
CA PHE A 146 -7.91 -8.69 4.83
C PHE A 146 -7.25 -9.36 6.04
N LEU A 147 -7.82 -9.19 7.23
CA LEU A 147 -7.23 -9.66 8.48
C LEU A 147 -7.31 -11.19 8.62
N HIS A 148 -8.43 -11.80 8.26
CA HIS A 148 -8.67 -13.23 8.50
C HIS A 148 -7.64 -14.14 7.82
N PRO A 149 -7.26 -13.95 6.54
CA PRO A 149 -6.23 -14.76 5.90
C PRO A 149 -4.86 -14.65 6.58
N VAL A 150 -4.47 -13.45 7.01
CA VAL A 150 -3.22 -13.25 7.77
C VAL A 150 -3.27 -13.94 9.12
N ALA A 151 -4.38 -13.81 9.84
CA ALA A 151 -4.58 -14.52 11.11
C ALA A 151 -4.61 -16.05 10.93
N ARG A 152 -5.14 -16.52 9.81
CA ARG A 152 -5.10 -17.93 9.41
C ARG A 152 -3.67 -18.39 9.16
N TYR A 153 -2.90 -17.63 8.39
CA TYR A 153 -1.48 -17.91 8.15
C TYR A 153 -0.71 -18.08 9.47
N VAL A 154 -0.89 -17.17 10.42
CA VAL A 154 -0.20 -17.24 11.73
C VAL A 154 -0.52 -18.53 12.48
N ARG A 155 -1.74 -19.04 12.38
CA ARG A 155 -2.19 -20.25 13.09
C ARG A 155 -1.86 -21.56 12.37
N GLU A 156 -1.90 -21.55 11.03
CA GLU A 156 -1.93 -22.78 10.23
C GLU A 156 -0.67 -22.99 9.40
N THR A 157 0.25 -22.01 9.30
CA THR A 157 1.45 -22.16 8.48
C THR A 157 2.17 -23.49 8.77
N PRO A 158 2.52 -24.27 7.75
CA PRO A 158 3.28 -25.51 7.93
C PRO A 158 4.74 -25.25 8.29
N SER A 159 5.24 -24.03 8.07
CA SER A 159 6.62 -23.65 8.36
C SER A 159 6.84 -23.46 9.86
N ARG A 160 7.82 -24.19 10.42
CA ARG A 160 8.20 -24.12 11.84
C ARG A 160 9.42 -23.21 12.04
N VAL A 161 9.29 -21.96 11.57
CA VAL A 161 10.30 -20.89 11.67
C VAL A 161 9.73 -19.73 12.52
N PRO A 162 10.58 -18.85 13.05
CA PRO A 162 10.10 -17.58 13.59
C PRO A 162 9.22 -16.87 12.56
N PHE A 163 8.23 -16.09 13.04
CA PHE A 163 7.21 -15.50 12.17
C PHE A 163 7.85 -14.85 10.92
N SER A 164 7.40 -15.31 9.74
CA SER A 164 7.80 -14.77 8.45
C SER A 164 6.76 -13.77 7.97
N ASP A 165 7.22 -12.59 7.58
CA ASP A 165 6.36 -11.60 6.92
C ASP A 165 6.10 -11.94 5.46
N PHE A 166 6.91 -12.81 4.84
CA PHE A 166 6.89 -13.14 3.42
C PHE A 166 6.63 -14.63 3.20
N TYR A 167 5.56 -14.96 2.50
CA TYR A 167 5.09 -16.34 2.37
C TYR A 167 4.20 -16.53 1.13
N HIS A 168 3.91 -17.77 0.79
CA HIS A 168 2.98 -18.12 -0.28
C HIS A 168 1.53 -18.01 0.20
N SER A 169 0.71 -17.21 -0.46
CA SER A 169 -0.69 -16.94 -0.10
C SER A 169 -1.62 -18.15 -0.30
N GLU A 170 -1.22 -19.16 -1.06
CA GLU A 170 -2.00 -20.36 -1.35
C GLU A 170 -1.88 -21.41 -0.26
N ASP A 171 -0.66 -21.72 0.19
CA ASP A 171 -0.33 -22.83 1.09
C ASP A 171 0.26 -22.39 2.44
N GLY A 172 0.59 -21.12 2.60
CA GLY A 172 1.15 -20.57 3.84
C GLY A 172 2.61 -20.98 4.10
N VAL A 173 3.33 -21.48 3.11
CA VAL A 173 4.76 -21.81 3.25
C VAL A 173 5.59 -20.52 3.29
N SER A 174 6.46 -20.41 4.30
CA SER A 174 7.38 -19.27 4.45
C SER A 174 8.37 -19.17 3.29
N ALA A 175 8.64 -17.93 2.83
CA ALA A 175 9.50 -17.62 1.70
C ALA A 175 10.67 -16.71 2.09
N ARG A 176 11.62 -17.14 2.86
CA ARG A 176 12.91 -16.52 3.25
C ARG A 176 12.89 -15.63 4.50
N PHE A 177 12.13 -14.54 4.51
CA PHE A 177 12.27 -13.51 5.54
C PHE A 177 11.62 -13.91 6.85
N ILE A 178 12.38 -13.96 7.93
CA ILE A 178 11.91 -14.37 9.26
C ILE A 178 12.35 -13.34 10.32
N ALA A 179 11.52 -13.16 11.36
CA ALA A 179 11.82 -12.36 12.54
C ALA A 179 12.30 -10.93 12.23
N ARG A 180 11.71 -10.26 11.22
CA ARG A 180 12.08 -8.90 10.83
C ARG A 180 11.20 -7.86 11.49
N THR A 181 11.75 -6.66 11.73
CA THR A 181 11.04 -5.53 12.34
C THR A 181 9.89 -4.98 11.48
N VAL A 182 9.84 -5.30 10.18
CA VAL A 182 8.74 -4.96 9.29
C VAL A 182 7.37 -5.47 9.79
N GLN A 183 7.37 -6.45 10.68
CA GLN A 183 6.18 -6.93 11.41
C GLN A 183 5.42 -5.80 12.12
N GLY A 184 6.08 -4.69 12.44
CA GLY A 184 5.42 -3.48 12.92
C GLY A 184 4.33 -2.96 11.98
N GLY A 185 4.43 -3.27 10.67
CA GLY A 185 3.40 -2.94 9.67
C GLY A 185 2.03 -3.59 9.92
N LEU A 186 1.97 -4.68 10.68
CA LEU A 186 0.70 -5.30 11.12
C LEU A 186 -0.15 -4.34 11.96
N TYR A 187 0.44 -3.35 12.60
CA TYR A 187 -0.25 -2.37 13.44
C TYR A 187 -0.70 -1.11 12.68
N MET A 188 -0.52 -1.05 11.35
CA MET A 188 -0.94 0.09 10.55
C MET A 188 -2.43 0.47 10.73
N PRO A 189 -3.39 -0.47 10.80
CA PRO A 189 -4.79 -0.13 11.05
C PRO A 189 -5.01 0.55 12.41
N LEU A 190 -4.30 0.12 13.45
CA LEU A 190 -4.37 0.74 14.78
C LEU A 190 -3.74 2.15 14.78
N LEU A 191 -2.64 2.32 14.06
CA LEU A 191 -2.02 3.63 13.86
C LEU A 191 -2.98 4.57 13.14
N MET A 192 -3.63 4.09 12.06
CA MET A 192 -4.61 4.85 11.28
C MET A 192 -5.76 5.36 12.15
N ASP A 193 -6.38 4.48 12.94
CA ASP A 193 -7.47 4.85 13.86
C ASP A 193 -7.01 5.90 14.88
N ARG A 194 -5.85 5.68 15.50
CA ARG A 194 -5.30 6.59 16.50
C ARG A 194 -4.93 7.96 15.91
N TRP A 195 -4.37 7.98 14.71
CA TRP A 195 -3.99 9.21 14.02
C TRP A 195 -5.21 10.02 13.58
N LYS A 196 -6.26 9.35 13.09
CA LYS A 196 -7.53 9.97 12.76
C LYS A 196 -8.14 10.66 13.97
N LYS A 197 -8.27 9.96 15.08
CA LYS A 197 -8.80 10.52 16.35
C LYS A 197 -8.01 11.74 16.83
N ARG A 198 -6.67 11.71 16.68
CA ARG A 198 -5.82 12.84 17.05
C ARG A 198 -6.05 14.06 16.17
N ARG A 199 -6.21 13.88 14.86
CA ARG A 199 -6.54 14.99 13.94
C ARG A 199 -7.89 15.63 14.26
N GLU A 200 -8.91 14.80 14.46
CA GLU A 200 -10.25 15.26 14.83
C GLU A 200 -10.26 16.03 16.15
N SER A 201 -9.42 15.65 17.12
CA SER A 201 -9.28 16.35 18.40
C SER A 201 -8.53 17.68 18.28
N ALA A 202 -7.61 17.81 17.33
CA ALA A 202 -6.84 19.04 17.09
C ALA A 202 -7.62 20.12 16.31
N GLN A 203 -8.73 19.74 15.67
CA GLN A 203 -9.62 20.65 14.92
C GLN A 203 -10.77 21.22 15.77
N LYS A 204 -10.93 20.74 17.00
CA LYS A 204 -11.89 21.24 18.01
C LYS A 204 -11.24 22.23 18.95
#